data_04f5d46d4e35b51d55775925c96a2528
#
_entry.id   04f5d46d4e35b51d55775925c96a2528
#
_cell.length_a   1.000
_cell.length_b   1.000
_cell.length_c   1.000
_cell.angle_alpha   90.00
_cell.angle_beta   90.00
_cell.angle_gamma   90.00
#
_symmetry.space_group_name_H-M   'P 1'
#
loop_
_entity.id
_entity.type
_entity.pdbx_description
1 polymer ?
#
loop_
_entity_poly.entity_id
_entity_poly.type
_entity_poly.pdbx_seq_one_letter_code
_entity_poly.pdbx_strand_id
1 'polypeptide(L)'
;MRGSQTPRIKIEPDRTGTDGKGAAMLMQAYGLSLDEWQQMIIDCWLGKDAEGSYNVTSAGLALPRQNGKNVCLEAREFFGLVVNGERILHTAHQVRTSKKSFRRLAAMFTDKRHPEVTDIVKQIRYTNGEECIELDNGGTIEFSARSRQAARGFDGISLVVFDEAQELTDDQVEAIMATLSASATGTRQLIYTGTPPYPGCPGEVFRRRRTICMTDAGRHDSWHEWSVDGKSVNDIEVGDRTLWYMCNPALGIRLTEDFTEEELRSMSADGFARERLGWWAPVIETSAVYAIPAEIWDACGSTEPKPNGKTAFGVKFSPDGSEVCLCGAVIGEDGTSRIELIERRPTGMGVQWLVEWLNERYTKACCVVVDGKNGVDVLVEKMETVWRCRGSVVRASAKQVIAAVSMLTDALNTQNITWYLPQKDLRESAITSVKRPIIGGWGFGGDNSAPIEACALALWGVRTSKRDPARKMRIG
;
A
#
# COMPACT_ATOMS: atom_id res chain seq x y z
N MET A 1 8.04 25.69 -29.18
CA MET A 1 8.73 24.38 -29.02
C MET A 1 7.70 23.33 -28.71
N ARG A 2 7.90 22.03 -28.98
CA ARG A 2 6.97 20.93 -28.72
C ARG A 2 7.67 19.88 -27.91
N GLY A 3 6.97 19.30 -26.95
CA GLY A 3 7.49 18.24 -26.09
C GLY A 3 7.91 16.99 -26.87
N SER A 4 8.91 16.29 -26.34
CA SER A 4 9.47 15.10 -26.98
C SER A 4 8.41 14.02 -27.17
N GLN A 5 8.17 13.64 -28.41
CA GLN A 5 7.26 12.55 -28.78
C GLN A 5 7.91 11.16 -28.61
N THR A 6 9.22 11.13 -28.31
CA THR A 6 9.98 9.90 -28.04
C THR A 6 10.29 9.81 -26.56
N PRO A 7 9.99 8.68 -25.90
CA PRO A 7 10.30 8.47 -24.48
C PRO A 7 11.81 8.31 -24.26
N ARG A 8 12.28 8.61 -23.07
CA ARG A 8 13.67 8.35 -22.66
C ARG A 8 13.98 6.84 -22.60
N ILE A 9 13.04 6.05 -22.12
CA ILE A 9 13.14 4.60 -22.08
C ILE A 9 12.05 4.02 -22.95
N LYS A 10 12.45 3.18 -23.91
CA LYS A 10 11.57 2.49 -24.85
C LYS A 10 11.98 1.04 -24.94
N ILE A 11 11.13 0.15 -24.42
CA ILE A 11 11.28 -1.31 -24.47
C ILE A 11 10.03 -1.86 -25.12
N GLU A 12 10.16 -2.53 -26.22
CA GLU A 12 9.07 -3.10 -27.00
C GLU A 12 9.48 -4.48 -27.53
N PRO A 13 8.57 -5.46 -27.56
CA PRO A 13 8.82 -6.69 -28.30
C PRO A 13 8.81 -6.45 -29.82
N ASP A 14 9.49 -7.29 -30.56
CA ASP A 14 9.43 -7.30 -32.03
C ASP A 14 7.98 -7.57 -32.48
N ARG A 15 7.54 -6.86 -33.52
CA ARG A 15 6.21 -7.02 -34.10
C ARG A 15 6.25 -7.06 -35.62
N THR A 16 5.40 -7.85 -36.23
CA THR A 16 5.23 -7.96 -37.70
C THR A 16 4.11 -7.09 -38.23
N GLY A 17 3.19 -6.66 -37.33
CA GLY A 17 2.04 -5.80 -37.66
C GLY A 17 1.47 -5.13 -36.42
N THR A 18 0.45 -4.31 -36.59
CA THR A 18 -0.31 -3.69 -35.51
C THR A 18 -1.70 -3.29 -35.94
N ASP A 19 -2.66 -3.37 -35.00
CA ASP A 19 -4.00 -2.79 -35.17
C ASP A 19 -4.08 -1.33 -34.66
N GLY A 20 -2.97 -0.75 -34.21
CA GLY A 20 -2.94 0.60 -33.64
C GLY A 20 -3.46 1.68 -34.59
N LYS A 21 -3.26 1.52 -35.91
CA LYS A 21 -3.83 2.42 -36.92
C LYS A 21 -5.36 2.38 -36.92
N GLY A 22 -5.96 1.18 -36.79
CA GLY A 22 -7.40 1.01 -36.65
C GLY A 22 -7.96 1.69 -35.40
N ALA A 23 -7.28 1.54 -34.27
CA ALA A 23 -7.66 2.23 -33.05
C ALA A 23 -7.59 3.76 -33.18
N ALA A 24 -6.54 4.30 -33.83
CA ALA A 24 -6.42 5.73 -34.10
C ALA A 24 -7.52 6.25 -35.02
N MET A 25 -7.90 5.48 -36.06
CA MET A 25 -9.02 5.85 -36.96
C MET A 25 -10.34 5.92 -36.22
N LEU A 26 -10.61 4.96 -35.30
CA LEU A 26 -11.79 5.00 -34.44
C LEU A 26 -11.80 6.26 -33.57
N MET A 27 -10.70 6.58 -32.90
CA MET A 27 -10.58 7.79 -32.07
C MET A 27 -10.77 9.07 -32.90
N GLN A 28 -10.21 9.12 -34.10
CA GLN A 28 -10.33 10.25 -35.01
C GLN A 28 -11.80 10.47 -35.47
N ALA A 29 -12.59 9.43 -35.65
CA ALA A 29 -14.00 9.54 -35.97
C ALA A 29 -14.77 10.30 -34.86
N TYR A 30 -14.35 10.19 -33.63
CA TYR A 30 -14.88 10.95 -32.48
C TYR A 30 -14.21 12.32 -32.27
N GLY A 31 -13.40 12.78 -33.21
CA GLY A 31 -12.70 14.07 -33.12
C GLY A 31 -11.49 14.05 -32.17
N LEU A 32 -11.02 12.88 -31.79
CA LEU A 32 -9.88 12.69 -30.88
C LEU A 32 -8.67 12.19 -31.66
N SER A 33 -7.85 13.10 -32.19
CA SER A 33 -6.61 12.74 -32.86
C SER A 33 -5.53 12.38 -31.84
N LEU A 34 -4.88 11.24 -32.01
CA LEU A 34 -3.75 10.83 -31.19
C LEU A 34 -2.50 11.67 -31.54
N ASP A 35 -1.75 12.06 -30.52
CA ASP A 35 -0.40 12.59 -30.71
C ASP A 35 0.53 11.46 -31.21
N GLU A 36 1.68 11.83 -31.79
CA GLU A 36 2.65 10.84 -32.29
C GLU A 36 3.09 9.83 -31.22
N TRP A 37 3.33 10.29 -30.00
CA TRP A 37 3.70 9.42 -28.89
C TRP A 37 2.54 8.49 -28.49
N GLN A 38 1.29 8.97 -28.52
CA GLN A 38 0.11 8.15 -28.20
C GLN A 38 -0.11 7.07 -29.26
N GLN A 39 0.07 7.44 -30.54
CA GLN A 39 0.04 6.48 -31.64
C GLN A 39 1.11 5.40 -31.46
N MET A 40 2.35 5.77 -31.11
CA MET A 40 3.43 4.82 -30.85
C MET A 40 3.07 3.85 -29.73
N ILE A 41 2.48 4.33 -28.64
CA ILE A 41 2.01 3.49 -27.53
C ILE A 41 0.94 2.49 -27.99
N ILE A 42 -0.06 2.96 -28.72
CA ILE A 42 -1.15 2.13 -29.22
C ILE A 42 -0.65 1.13 -30.27
N ASP A 43 0.28 1.53 -31.13
CA ASP A 43 0.94 0.62 -32.08
C ASP A 43 1.71 -0.51 -31.37
N CYS A 44 2.29 -0.23 -30.22
CA CYS A 44 2.94 -1.23 -29.40
C CYS A 44 1.92 -2.14 -28.69
N TRP A 45 0.94 -1.57 -27.99
CA TRP A 45 -0.04 -2.35 -27.21
C TRP A 45 -0.93 -3.25 -28.08
N LEU A 46 -1.17 -2.87 -29.33
CA LEU A 46 -1.90 -3.64 -30.33
C LEU A 46 -0.95 -4.26 -31.37
N GLY A 47 0.34 -4.39 -31.03
CA GLY A 47 1.34 -5.06 -31.86
C GLY A 47 1.06 -6.56 -32.01
N LYS A 48 1.33 -7.09 -33.20
CA LYS A 48 1.10 -8.50 -33.55
C LYS A 48 2.39 -9.23 -33.88
N ASP A 49 2.46 -10.49 -33.51
CA ASP A 49 3.49 -11.43 -33.92
C ASP A 49 3.26 -11.97 -35.35
N ALA A 50 4.08 -12.92 -35.76
CA ALA A 50 3.99 -13.55 -37.08
C ALA A 50 2.70 -14.38 -37.25
N GLU A 51 2.14 -14.87 -36.18
CA GLU A 51 0.90 -15.64 -36.11
C GLU A 51 -0.33 -14.75 -36.08
N GLY A 52 -0.17 -13.42 -36.00
CA GLY A 52 -1.25 -12.44 -35.94
C GLY A 52 -1.87 -12.27 -34.53
N SER A 53 -1.25 -12.85 -33.50
CA SER A 53 -1.67 -12.68 -32.10
C SER A 53 -1.04 -11.42 -31.50
N TYR A 54 -1.72 -10.80 -30.51
CA TYR A 54 -1.12 -9.68 -29.78
C TYR A 54 0.09 -10.14 -29.00
N ASN A 55 1.23 -9.50 -29.23
CA ASN A 55 2.52 -9.93 -28.68
C ASN A 55 2.90 -9.23 -27.37
N VAL A 56 2.17 -8.21 -26.94
CA VAL A 56 2.38 -7.53 -25.65
C VAL A 56 1.41 -8.07 -24.62
N THR A 57 1.90 -8.80 -23.64
CA THR A 57 1.09 -9.32 -22.53
C THR A 57 1.19 -8.47 -21.26
N SER A 58 2.28 -7.69 -21.14
CA SER A 58 2.45 -6.77 -20.01
C SER A 58 3.06 -5.46 -20.50
N ALA A 59 2.34 -4.37 -20.32
CA ALA A 59 2.70 -3.05 -20.77
C ALA A 59 2.82 -2.05 -19.62
N GLY A 60 3.88 -1.27 -19.58
CA GLY A 60 4.06 -0.16 -18.65
C GLY A 60 4.15 1.19 -19.36
N LEU A 61 3.49 2.20 -18.83
CA LEU A 61 3.56 3.58 -19.28
C LEU A 61 3.75 4.51 -18.08
N ALA A 62 4.96 5.02 -17.92
CA ALA A 62 5.31 6.00 -16.90
C ALA A 62 5.48 7.39 -17.53
N LEU A 63 4.65 8.33 -17.11
CA LEU A 63 4.55 9.64 -17.73
C LEU A 63 4.11 10.69 -16.71
N PRO A 64 4.71 11.90 -16.67
CA PRO A 64 4.27 12.99 -15.82
C PRO A 64 2.77 13.28 -15.95
N ARG A 65 2.19 13.90 -14.93
CA ARG A 65 0.76 14.24 -14.91
C ARG A 65 0.37 15.14 -16.08
N GLN A 66 -0.92 15.07 -16.48
CA GLN A 66 -1.58 15.91 -17.48
C GLN A 66 -1.01 15.80 -18.91
N ASN A 67 -0.21 14.80 -19.20
CA ASN A 67 0.32 14.58 -20.54
C ASN A 67 -0.64 13.81 -21.49
N GLY A 68 -1.75 13.26 -20.97
CA GLY A 68 -2.77 12.60 -21.82
C GLY A 68 -2.72 11.07 -21.83
N LYS A 69 -2.19 10.42 -20.76
CA LYS A 69 -2.19 8.96 -20.59
C LYS A 69 -3.55 8.29 -20.85
N ASN A 70 -4.61 8.94 -20.35
CA ASN A 70 -5.95 8.37 -20.43
C ASN A 70 -6.45 8.18 -21.86
N VAL A 71 -5.98 9.01 -22.80
CA VAL A 71 -6.35 8.86 -24.22
C VAL A 71 -5.81 7.55 -24.79
N CYS A 72 -4.62 7.11 -24.37
CA CYS A 72 -4.09 5.80 -24.76
C CYS A 72 -4.96 4.66 -24.20
N LEU A 73 -5.39 4.77 -22.93
CA LEU A 73 -6.28 3.77 -22.33
C LEU A 73 -7.63 3.71 -23.05
N GLU A 74 -8.25 4.87 -23.26
CA GLU A 74 -9.52 4.99 -23.98
C GLU A 74 -9.44 4.41 -25.40
N ALA A 75 -8.37 4.70 -26.14
CA ALA A 75 -8.17 4.15 -27.49
C ALA A 75 -8.02 2.63 -27.47
N ARG A 76 -7.25 2.07 -26.53
CA ARG A 76 -7.06 0.63 -26.37
C ARG A 76 -8.34 -0.08 -25.95
N GLU A 77 -9.05 0.47 -24.97
CA GLU A 77 -10.29 -0.07 -24.44
C GLU A 77 -11.41 -0.01 -25.49
N PHE A 78 -11.58 1.14 -26.13
CA PHE A 78 -12.61 1.33 -27.14
C PHE A 78 -12.41 0.38 -28.32
N PHE A 79 -11.19 0.26 -28.84
CA PHE A 79 -10.88 -0.69 -29.90
C PHE A 79 -11.14 -2.13 -29.47
N GLY A 80 -10.69 -2.53 -28.27
CA GLY A 80 -10.90 -3.87 -27.73
C GLY A 80 -12.37 -4.24 -27.60
N LEU A 81 -13.20 -3.30 -27.16
CA LEU A 81 -14.64 -3.50 -27.02
C LEU A 81 -15.35 -3.62 -28.38
N VAL A 82 -15.14 -2.63 -29.25
CA VAL A 82 -15.92 -2.50 -30.49
C VAL A 82 -15.48 -3.52 -31.53
N VAL A 83 -14.16 -3.72 -31.69
CA VAL A 83 -13.60 -4.55 -32.77
C VAL A 83 -13.38 -6.00 -32.32
N ASN A 84 -12.84 -6.20 -31.13
CA ASN A 84 -12.45 -7.54 -30.68
C ASN A 84 -13.48 -8.22 -29.77
N GLY A 85 -14.49 -7.49 -29.28
CA GLY A 85 -15.44 -8.04 -28.30
C GLY A 85 -14.75 -8.43 -26.98
N GLU A 86 -13.71 -7.71 -26.57
CA GLU A 86 -12.90 -8.02 -25.38
C GLU A 86 -13.67 -7.82 -24.07
N ARG A 87 -13.34 -8.64 -23.08
CA ARG A 87 -13.77 -8.45 -21.70
C ARG A 87 -12.67 -7.73 -20.93
N ILE A 88 -12.97 -6.53 -20.47
CA ILE A 88 -11.99 -5.58 -19.91
C ILE A 88 -12.32 -5.26 -18.46
N LEU A 89 -11.31 -5.27 -17.61
CA LEU A 89 -11.40 -4.76 -16.25
C LEU A 89 -10.51 -3.51 -16.12
N HIS A 90 -11.12 -2.35 -15.98
CA HIS A 90 -10.43 -1.09 -15.68
C HIS A 90 -10.42 -0.82 -14.19
N THR A 91 -9.23 -0.75 -13.59
CA THR A 91 -9.09 -0.49 -12.16
C THR A 91 -8.33 0.80 -11.88
N ALA A 92 -8.77 1.54 -10.86
CA ALA A 92 -8.08 2.73 -10.37
C ALA A 92 -7.95 2.70 -8.84
N HIS A 93 -7.03 3.51 -8.28
CA HIS A 93 -6.86 3.60 -6.83
C HIS A 93 -8.12 4.14 -6.14
N GLN A 94 -8.77 5.15 -6.72
CA GLN A 94 -9.94 5.81 -6.14
C GLN A 94 -11.18 5.62 -7.00
N VAL A 95 -12.34 5.47 -6.34
CA VAL A 95 -13.67 5.42 -6.98
C VAL A 95 -13.88 6.63 -7.91
N ARG A 96 -13.43 7.83 -7.51
CA ARG A 96 -13.58 9.05 -8.32
C ARG A 96 -12.83 8.96 -9.65
N THR A 97 -11.62 8.42 -9.65
CA THR A 97 -10.80 8.23 -10.85
C THR A 97 -11.46 7.21 -11.77
N SER A 98 -11.85 6.05 -11.26
CA SER A 98 -12.57 5.01 -11.99
C SER A 98 -13.85 5.56 -12.66
N LYS A 99 -14.68 6.30 -11.92
CA LYS A 99 -15.89 6.95 -12.47
C LYS A 99 -15.61 7.98 -13.56
N LYS A 100 -14.50 8.71 -13.46
CA LYS A 100 -14.11 9.69 -14.48
C LYS A 100 -13.76 8.97 -15.79
N SER A 101 -12.99 7.88 -15.71
CA SER A 101 -12.63 7.06 -16.87
C SER A 101 -13.88 6.42 -17.48
N PHE A 102 -14.76 5.83 -16.66
CA PHE A 102 -16.06 5.31 -17.12
C PHE A 102 -16.89 6.34 -17.90
N ARG A 103 -17.09 7.55 -17.32
CA ARG A 103 -17.92 8.60 -17.96
C ARG A 103 -17.37 9.04 -19.31
N ARG A 104 -16.03 9.13 -19.44
CA ARG A 104 -15.39 9.51 -20.68
C ARG A 104 -15.61 8.44 -21.76
N LEU A 105 -15.41 7.18 -21.42
CA LEU A 105 -15.64 6.08 -22.35
C LEU A 105 -17.13 5.94 -22.70
N ALA A 106 -18.03 5.98 -21.70
CA ALA A 106 -19.48 5.89 -21.90
C ALA A 106 -20.03 7.01 -22.81
N ALA A 107 -19.42 8.20 -22.77
CA ALA A 107 -19.81 9.29 -23.69
C ALA A 107 -19.62 8.91 -25.17
N MET A 108 -18.61 8.09 -25.49
CA MET A 108 -18.41 7.60 -26.86
C MET A 108 -19.51 6.62 -27.29
N PHE A 109 -19.97 5.77 -26.38
CA PHE A 109 -21.04 4.80 -26.62
C PHE A 109 -22.45 5.40 -26.61
N THR A 110 -22.61 6.64 -26.21
CA THR A 110 -23.89 7.37 -26.20
C THR A 110 -23.95 8.50 -27.21
N ASP A 111 -22.91 8.68 -28.01
CA ASP A 111 -22.84 9.74 -29.03
C ASP A 111 -23.70 9.36 -30.25
N LYS A 112 -24.87 9.96 -30.36
CA LYS A 112 -25.83 9.71 -31.45
C LYS A 112 -25.30 10.07 -32.86
N ARG A 113 -24.16 10.72 -32.97
CA ARG A 113 -23.49 10.98 -34.26
C ARG A 113 -22.86 9.71 -34.83
N HIS A 114 -22.70 8.68 -34.01
CA HIS A 114 -22.05 7.41 -34.33
C HIS A 114 -23.02 6.24 -34.10
N PRO A 115 -24.08 6.09 -34.94
CA PRO A 115 -25.08 5.01 -34.76
C PRO A 115 -24.43 3.63 -34.86
N GLU A 116 -23.38 3.46 -35.65
CA GLU A 116 -22.63 2.22 -35.82
C GLU A 116 -22.03 1.68 -34.49
N VAL A 117 -21.84 2.57 -33.53
CA VAL A 117 -21.37 2.18 -32.18
C VAL A 117 -22.51 2.18 -31.16
N THR A 118 -23.42 3.16 -31.22
CA THR A 118 -24.55 3.22 -30.28
C THR A 118 -25.52 2.06 -30.46
N ASP A 119 -25.70 1.56 -31.68
CA ASP A 119 -26.64 0.48 -32.01
C ASP A 119 -26.17 -0.91 -31.51
N ILE A 120 -24.86 -1.07 -31.24
CA ILE A 120 -24.32 -2.31 -30.64
C ILE A 120 -24.27 -2.27 -29.13
N VAL A 121 -24.71 -1.19 -28.49
CA VAL A 121 -24.72 -1.07 -27.02
C VAL A 121 -25.90 -1.86 -26.45
N LYS A 122 -25.62 -2.94 -25.77
CA LYS A 122 -26.61 -3.74 -25.07
C LYS A 122 -27.08 -3.08 -23.78
N GLN A 123 -26.12 -2.60 -22.95
CA GLN A 123 -26.42 -1.96 -21.69
C GLN A 123 -25.29 -1.06 -21.23
N ILE A 124 -25.61 0.07 -20.60
CA ILE A 124 -24.68 0.87 -19.80
C ILE A 124 -25.25 1.01 -18.39
N ARG A 125 -24.49 0.52 -17.39
CA ARG A 125 -24.86 0.64 -15.97
C ARG A 125 -24.10 1.80 -15.33
N TYR A 126 -24.83 2.70 -14.67
CA TYR A 126 -24.29 3.87 -13.96
C TYR A 126 -24.34 3.72 -12.43
N THR A 127 -24.71 2.53 -11.94
CA THR A 127 -24.81 2.23 -10.50
C THR A 127 -23.43 2.31 -9.86
N ASN A 128 -23.34 2.97 -8.72
CA ASN A 128 -22.09 3.11 -7.98
C ASN A 128 -21.46 1.76 -7.61
N GLY A 129 -20.23 1.52 -8.09
CA GLY A 129 -19.50 0.28 -7.86
C GLY A 129 -19.82 -0.85 -8.82
N GLU A 130 -20.74 -0.62 -9.78
CA GLU A 130 -21.15 -1.56 -10.82
C GLU A 130 -21.13 -0.90 -12.21
N GLU A 131 -20.32 0.16 -12.36
CA GLU A 131 -20.20 0.86 -13.63
C GLU A 131 -19.67 -0.08 -14.73
N CYS A 132 -20.48 -0.28 -15.76
CA CYS A 132 -20.20 -1.27 -16.81
C CYS A 132 -20.78 -0.81 -18.16
N ILE A 133 -20.12 -1.22 -19.26
CA ILE A 133 -20.63 -1.11 -20.63
C ILE A 133 -20.63 -2.52 -21.23
N GLU A 134 -21.75 -2.97 -21.74
CA GLU A 134 -21.94 -4.26 -22.40
C GLU A 134 -22.37 -4.03 -23.85
N LEU A 135 -21.77 -4.76 -24.79
CA LEU A 135 -22.04 -4.69 -26.20
C LEU A 135 -22.63 -6.01 -26.73
N ASP A 136 -23.39 -5.96 -27.81
CA ASP A 136 -23.98 -7.13 -28.45
C ASP A 136 -22.96 -8.09 -29.07
N ASN A 137 -21.75 -7.60 -29.40
CA ASN A 137 -20.65 -8.43 -29.89
C ASN A 137 -19.95 -9.23 -28.77
N GLY A 138 -20.41 -9.13 -27.51
CA GLY A 138 -19.82 -9.78 -26.32
C GLY A 138 -18.80 -8.92 -25.59
N GLY A 139 -18.40 -7.78 -26.14
CA GLY A 139 -17.49 -6.83 -25.49
C GLY A 139 -18.09 -6.30 -24.19
N THR A 140 -17.30 -6.31 -23.13
CA THR A 140 -17.73 -5.83 -21.81
C THR A 140 -16.57 -5.12 -21.12
N ILE A 141 -16.83 -3.96 -20.54
CA ILE A 141 -15.86 -3.30 -19.67
C ILE A 141 -16.49 -2.97 -18.32
N GLU A 142 -15.81 -3.32 -17.26
CA GLU A 142 -16.18 -3.00 -15.90
C GLU A 142 -15.17 -2.06 -15.26
N PHE A 143 -15.66 -1.08 -14.52
CA PHE A 143 -14.84 -0.07 -13.84
C PHE A 143 -14.90 -0.26 -12.33
N SER A 144 -13.76 -0.47 -11.70
CA SER A 144 -13.70 -0.75 -10.27
C SER A 144 -12.60 0.04 -9.56
N ALA A 145 -12.89 0.47 -8.33
CA ALA A 145 -11.83 0.87 -7.41
C ALA A 145 -11.17 -0.38 -6.84
N ARG A 146 -9.83 -0.38 -6.74
CA ARG A 146 -9.08 -1.51 -6.21
C ARG A 146 -9.38 -1.76 -4.74
N SER A 147 -10.01 -2.89 -4.43
CA SER A 147 -10.18 -3.41 -3.07
C SER A 147 -9.99 -4.93 -3.10
N ARG A 148 -9.63 -5.53 -1.96
CA ARG A 148 -9.50 -7.00 -1.84
C ARG A 148 -10.77 -7.79 -2.25
N GLN A 149 -11.92 -7.13 -2.27
CA GLN A 149 -13.21 -7.75 -2.62
C GLN A 149 -13.65 -7.46 -4.05
N ALA A 150 -13.15 -6.40 -4.68
CA ALA A 150 -13.60 -5.94 -5.99
C ALA A 150 -13.23 -6.89 -7.14
N ALA A 151 -12.25 -7.77 -6.95
CA ALA A 151 -11.80 -8.70 -7.98
C ALA A 151 -12.57 -10.03 -8.02
N ARG A 152 -13.50 -10.28 -7.08
CA ARG A 152 -14.25 -11.54 -7.02
C ARG A 152 -15.50 -11.47 -7.87
N GLY A 153 -15.57 -12.28 -8.91
CA GLY A 153 -16.75 -12.41 -9.75
C GLY A 153 -16.55 -12.09 -11.24
N PHE A 154 -15.32 -11.76 -11.64
CA PHE A 154 -14.98 -11.53 -13.04
C PHE A 154 -14.40 -12.80 -13.66
N ASP A 155 -15.03 -13.31 -14.71
CA ASP A 155 -14.56 -14.47 -15.47
C ASP A 155 -14.18 -14.08 -16.89
N GLY A 156 -13.13 -14.69 -17.43
CA GLY A 156 -12.76 -14.57 -18.83
C GLY A 156 -12.23 -13.20 -19.25
N ILE A 157 -11.63 -12.45 -18.34
CA ILE A 157 -11.02 -11.13 -18.64
C ILE A 157 -9.82 -11.31 -19.56
N SER A 158 -9.80 -10.54 -20.66
CA SER A 158 -8.69 -10.50 -21.64
C SER A 158 -7.76 -9.30 -21.45
N LEU A 159 -8.28 -8.19 -20.92
CA LEU A 159 -7.49 -7.00 -20.64
C LEU A 159 -7.75 -6.48 -19.22
N VAL A 160 -6.67 -6.26 -18.45
CA VAL A 160 -6.73 -5.53 -17.19
C VAL A 160 -5.94 -4.24 -17.30
N VAL A 161 -6.56 -3.14 -16.92
CA VAL A 161 -5.93 -1.83 -16.80
C VAL A 161 -5.73 -1.47 -15.33
N PHE A 162 -4.48 -1.21 -14.95
CA PHE A 162 -4.09 -0.65 -13.68
C PHE A 162 -3.76 0.84 -13.86
N ASP A 163 -4.79 1.68 -13.86
CA ASP A 163 -4.58 3.13 -13.87
C ASP A 163 -4.11 3.61 -12.48
N GLU A 164 -3.26 4.62 -12.43
CA GLU A 164 -2.56 5.04 -11.20
C GLU A 164 -1.81 3.87 -10.54
N ALA A 165 -0.97 3.16 -11.33
CA ALA A 165 -0.25 1.97 -10.88
C ALA A 165 0.79 2.25 -9.78
N GLN A 166 1.17 3.51 -9.53
CA GLN A 166 1.99 3.89 -8.38
C GLN A 166 1.29 3.62 -7.03
N GLU A 167 -0.03 3.46 -7.01
CA GLU A 167 -0.82 3.14 -5.81
C GLU A 167 -1.16 1.64 -5.69
N LEU A 168 -0.61 0.80 -6.58
CA LEU A 168 -0.93 -0.62 -6.66
C LEU A 168 -0.09 -1.42 -5.66
N THR A 169 -0.77 -2.27 -4.88
CA THR A 169 -0.14 -3.19 -3.92
C THR A 169 -0.10 -4.63 -4.44
N ASP A 170 0.79 -5.46 -3.89
CA ASP A 170 0.91 -6.88 -4.23
C ASP A 170 -0.40 -7.64 -3.96
N ASP A 171 -1.04 -7.42 -2.82
CA ASP A 171 -2.34 -8.02 -2.48
C ASP A 171 -3.42 -7.76 -3.53
N GLN A 172 -3.42 -6.54 -4.12
CA GLN A 172 -4.39 -6.17 -5.16
C GLN A 172 -4.10 -6.86 -6.49
N VAL A 173 -2.82 -7.01 -6.83
CA VAL A 173 -2.42 -7.77 -8.03
C VAL A 173 -2.79 -9.23 -7.89
N GLU A 174 -2.46 -9.86 -6.77
CA GLU A 174 -2.78 -11.27 -6.51
C GLU A 174 -4.27 -11.56 -6.61
N ALA A 175 -5.09 -10.69 -6.02
CA ALA A 175 -6.55 -10.82 -6.09
C ALA A 175 -7.09 -10.76 -7.53
N ILE A 176 -6.53 -9.88 -8.38
CA ILE A 176 -6.94 -9.72 -9.78
C ILE A 176 -6.38 -10.86 -10.66
N MET A 177 -5.12 -11.27 -10.43
CA MET A 177 -4.51 -12.35 -11.21
C MET A 177 -5.26 -13.68 -11.08
N ALA A 178 -5.86 -13.94 -9.91
CA ALA A 178 -6.69 -15.11 -9.70
C ALA A 178 -7.92 -15.16 -10.64
N THR A 179 -8.42 -13.99 -11.11
CA THR A 179 -9.58 -13.89 -12.01
C THR A 179 -9.21 -14.04 -13.49
N LEU A 180 -7.93 -13.86 -13.83
CA LEU A 180 -7.43 -13.94 -15.21
C LEU A 180 -7.19 -15.36 -15.71
N SER A 181 -7.25 -16.37 -14.84
CA SER A 181 -6.86 -17.75 -15.17
C SER A 181 -7.74 -18.42 -16.23
N ALA A 182 -8.94 -17.87 -16.52
CA ALA A 182 -9.97 -18.47 -17.37
C ALA A 182 -10.30 -17.66 -18.65
N SER A 183 -9.32 -16.89 -19.22
CA SER A 183 -9.60 -16.12 -20.45
C SER A 183 -10.00 -17.00 -21.63
N ALA A 184 -11.17 -16.75 -22.19
CA ALA A 184 -11.73 -17.50 -23.33
C ALA A 184 -11.02 -17.22 -24.67
N THR A 185 -10.32 -16.07 -24.79
CA THR A 185 -9.66 -15.63 -26.03
C THR A 185 -8.20 -16.06 -26.14
N GLY A 186 -7.63 -16.68 -25.09
CA GLY A 186 -6.22 -17.11 -25.04
C GLY A 186 -5.22 -15.96 -24.93
N THR A 187 -5.60 -14.73 -25.26
CA THR A 187 -4.75 -13.54 -25.14
C THR A 187 -5.07 -12.80 -23.84
N ARG A 188 -4.02 -12.45 -23.08
CA ARG A 188 -4.16 -11.67 -21.84
C ARG A 188 -3.21 -10.49 -21.91
N GLN A 189 -3.73 -9.33 -21.55
CA GLN A 189 -2.90 -8.14 -21.48
C GLN A 189 -3.10 -7.42 -20.16
N LEU A 190 -2.00 -7.02 -19.53
CA LEU A 190 -1.95 -6.20 -18.33
C LEU A 190 -1.33 -4.86 -18.70
N ILE A 191 -2.04 -3.77 -18.46
CA ILE A 191 -1.53 -2.41 -18.73
C ILE A 191 -1.39 -1.66 -17.41
N TYR A 192 -0.18 -1.19 -17.13
CA TYR A 192 0.17 -0.40 -15.95
C TYR A 192 0.46 1.03 -16.37
N THR A 193 -0.36 1.99 -15.95
CA THR A 193 -0.11 3.41 -16.22
C THR A 193 0.03 4.21 -14.93
N GLY A 194 1.00 5.11 -14.87
CA GLY A 194 1.21 5.88 -13.66
C GLY A 194 2.22 7.01 -13.80
N THR A 195 2.44 7.69 -12.69
CA THR A 195 3.56 8.58 -12.44
C THR A 195 4.57 7.88 -11.52
N PRO A 196 5.82 8.34 -11.41
CA PRO A 196 6.75 7.80 -10.43
C PRO A 196 6.16 7.84 -9.01
N PRO A 197 6.35 6.78 -8.21
CA PRO A 197 5.84 6.72 -6.84
C PRO A 197 6.38 7.84 -5.96
N TYR A 198 5.50 8.50 -5.19
CA TYR A 198 5.86 9.51 -4.20
C TYR A 198 6.10 8.87 -2.81
N PRO A 199 6.77 9.56 -1.86
CA PRO A 199 6.91 9.08 -0.49
C PRO A 199 5.54 8.86 0.15
N GLY A 200 5.31 7.65 0.68
CA GLY A 200 4.06 7.27 1.33
C GLY A 200 3.04 6.56 0.45
N CYS A 201 3.26 6.47 -0.88
CA CYS A 201 2.48 5.51 -1.68
C CYS A 201 3.18 4.13 -1.70
N PRO A 202 2.42 3.04 -1.89
CA PRO A 202 3.00 1.69 -1.96
C PRO A 202 4.13 1.60 -2.99
N GLY A 203 3.82 1.82 -4.24
CA GLY A 203 4.78 1.94 -5.34
C GLY A 203 5.59 0.70 -5.68
N GLU A 204 5.54 -0.37 -4.87
CA GLU A 204 6.38 -1.56 -5.03
C GLU A 204 6.10 -2.29 -6.34
N VAL A 205 4.83 -2.48 -6.69
CA VAL A 205 4.45 -3.19 -7.93
C VAL A 205 4.93 -2.44 -9.16
N PHE A 206 4.68 -1.12 -9.23
CA PHE A 206 5.05 -0.33 -10.40
C PHE A 206 6.57 -0.18 -10.54
N ARG A 207 7.30 -0.03 -9.42
CA ARG A 207 8.77 -0.05 -9.40
C ARG A 207 9.31 -1.40 -9.84
N ARG A 208 8.77 -2.50 -9.32
CA ARG A 208 9.18 -3.86 -9.69
C ARG A 208 8.97 -4.13 -11.18
N ARG A 209 7.82 -3.72 -11.74
CA ARG A 209 7.57 -3.83 -13.18
C ARG A 209 8.59 -3.04 -14.01
N ARG A 210 8.87 -1.80 -13.61
CA ARG A 210 9.93 -0.99 -14.23
C ARG A 210 11.28 -1.70 -14.19
N THR A 211 11.67 -2.18 -13.01
CA THR A 211 12.96 -2.85 -12.83
C THR A 211 13.06 -4.10 -13.70
N ILE A 212 12.04 -4.96 -13.73
CA ILE A 212 12.01 -6.15 -14.58
C ILE A 212 12.21 -5.76 -16.05
N CYS A 213 11.44 -4.79 -16.55
CA CYS A 213 11.59 -4.36 -17.94
C CYS A 213 12.99 -3.81 -18.27
N MET A 214 13.66 -3.14 -17.31
CA MET A 214 14.99 -2.57 -17.54
C MET A 214 16.14 -3.55 -17.40
N THR A 215 15.98 -4.63 -16.62
CA THR A 215 17.07 -5.58 -16.32
C THR A 215 16.91 -6.94 -16.98
N ASP A 216 15.68 -7.40 -17.13
CA ASP A 216 15.35 -8.74 -17.63
C ASP A 216 13.94 -8.71 -18.26
N ALA A 217 13.75 -7.86 -19.27
CA ALA A 217 12.47 -7.75 -19.97
C ALA A 217 12.06 -9.08 -20.58
N GLY A 218 10.89 -9.55 -20.21
CA GLY A 218 10.28 -10.71 -20.83
C GLY A 218 10.00 -10.48 -22.33
N ARG A 219 9.97 -11.55 -23.10
CA ARG A 219 9.70 -11.54 -24.55
C ARG A 219 8.43 -10.75 -24.94
N HIS A 220 7.48 -10.60 -24.03
CA HIS A 220 6.18 -9.98 -24.26
C HIS A 220 5.96 -8.73 -23.37
N ASP A 221 7.04 -8.19 -22.80
CA ASP A 221 6.99 -6.99 -21.98
C ASP A 221 7.22 -5.75 -22.80
N SER A 222 6.51 -4.66 -22.47
CA SER A 222 6.81 -3.33 -22.98
C SER A 222 6.87 -2.30 -21.86
N TRP A 223 7.76 -1.30 -22.02
CA TRP A 223 7.88 -0.18 -21.09
C TRP A 223 8.21 1.11 -21.84
N HIS A 224 7.40 2.14 -21.57
CA HIS A 224 7.63 3.47 -22.11
C HIS A 224 7.67 4.48 -20.97
N GLU A 225 8.72 5.30 -20.94
CA GLU A 225 8.95 6.20 -19.83
C GLU A 225 9.50 7.55 -20.29
N TRP A 226 8.81 8.63 -19.91
CA TRP A 226 9.28 10.00 -20.00
C TRP A 226 9.76 10.42 -18.60
N SER A 227 11.05 10.56 -18.43
CA SER A 227 11.66 10.80 -17.12
C SER A 227 13.02 11.46 -17.25
N VAL A 228 13.46 12.09 -16.16
CA VAL A 228 14.87 12.45 -15.95
C VAL A 228 15.54 11.36 -15.12
N ASP A 229 16.87 11.29 -15.24
CA ASP A 229 17.72 10.49 -14.38
C ASP A 229 18.34 11.36 -13.29
N GLY A 230 18.66 10.77 -12.15
CA GLY A 230 19.30 11.43 -11.01
C GLY A 230 19.26 10.55 -9.77
N LYS A 231 20.40 10.45 -9.06
CA LYS A 231 20.49 9.74 -7.77
C LYS A 231 19.83 10.52 -6.64
N SER A 232 19.75 11.83 -6.80
CA SER A 232 19.16 12.78 -5.85
C SER A 232 18.44 13.88 -6.63
N VAL A 233 17.46 14.53 -6.05
CA VAL A 233 16.84 15.72 -6.64
C VAL A 233 17.86 16.84 -6.85
N ASN A 234 18.92 16.89 -6.05
CA ASN A 234 19.99 17.88 -6.20
C ASN A 234 20.85 17.68 -7.48
N ASP A 235 20.75 16.51 -8.12
CA ASP A 235 21.43 16.21 -9.37
C ASP A 235 20.60 16.71 -10.59
N ILE A 236 19.39 17.24 -10.35
CA ILE A 236 18.42 17.61 -11.37
C ILE A 236 18.22 19.12 -11.34
N GLU A 237 18.60 19.82 -12.41
CA GLU A 237 18.27 21.23 -12.58
C GLU A 237 16.79 21.36 -12.99
N VAL A 238 15.91 21.40 -11.97
CA VAL A 238 14.45 21.38 -12.16
C VAL A 238 13.93 22.59 -12.96
N GLY A 239 14.71 23.69 -13.00
CA GLY A 239 14.43 24.88 -13.78
C GLY A 239 14.83 24.80 -15.27
N ASP A 240 15.55 23.76 -15.67
CA ASP A 240 15.96 23.58 -17.08
C ASP A 240 14.76 23.25 -17.98
N ARG A 241 14.40 24.20 -18.82
CA ARG A 241 13.29 24.05 -19.78
C ARG A 241 13.51 22.92 -20.78
N THR A 242 14.76 22.56 -21.06
CA THR A 242 15.09 21.42 -21.95
C THR A 242 14.55 20.12 -21.34
N LEU A 243 14.71 19.94 -20.03
CA LEU A 243 14.15 18.79 -19.29
C LEU A 243 12.62 18.79 -19.31
N TRP A 244 11.99 19.98 -19.22
CA TRP A 244 10.53 20.09 -19.30
C TRP A 244 9.99 19.53 -20.61
N TYR A 245 10.60 19.95 -21.75
CA TYR A 245 10.22 19.46 -23.09
C TYR A 245 10.58 18.00 -23.29
N MET A 246 11.69 17.54 -22.73
CA MET A 246 12.08 16.13 -22.81
C MET A 246 11.08 15.20 -22.09
N CYS A 247 10.56 15.61 -20.93
CA CYS A 247 9.72 14.78 -20.10
C CYS A 247 8.21 14.92 -20.34
N ASN A 248 7.78 15.99 -21.03
CA ASN A 248 6.36 16.29 -21.20
C ASN A 248 5.96 16.36 -22.67
N PRO A 249 5.56 15.25 -23.29
CA PRO A 249 5.18 15.24 -24.71
C PRO A 249 3.99 16.16 -25.04
N ALA A 250 3.16 16.51 -24.05
CA ALA A 250 2.06 17.45 -24.25
C ALA A 250 2.47 18.93 -24.12
N LEU A 251 3.71 19.23 -23.73
CA LEU A 251 4.18 20.61 -23.57
C LEU A 251 4.27 21.31 -24.95
N GLY A 252 3.69 22.51 -25.04
CA GLY A 252 3.54 23.23 -26.30
C GLY A 252 2.39 22.72 -27.20
N ILE A 253 1.58 21.77 -26.73
CA ILE A 253 0.36 21.28 -27.38
C ILE A 253 -0.87 21.56 -26.50
N ARG A 254 -0.92 20.96 -25.32
CA ARG A 254 -2.01 21.09 -24.33
C ARG A 254 -1.53 21.62 -22.98
N LEU A 255 -0.25 21.55 -22.73
CA LEU A 255 0.43 22.07 -21.56
C LEU A 255 1.28 23.27 -21.97
N THR A 256 1.26 24.36 -21.17
CA THR A 256 2.02 25.58 -21.47
C THR A 256 3.24 25.70 -20.56
N GLU A 257 4.26 26.42 -21.02
CA GLU A 257 5.45 26.75 -20.21
C GLU A 257 5.04 27.58 -18.98
N ASP A 258 4.18 28.58 -19.17
CA ASP A 258 3.74 29.46 -18.07
C ASP A 258 3.12 28.67 -16.92
N PHE A 259 2.26 27.70 -17.24
CA PHE A 259 1.67 26.81 -16.24
C PHE A 259 2.72 25.94 -15.56
N THR A 260 3.68 25.42 -16.31
CA THR A 260 4.77 24.59 -15.76
C THR A 260 5.68 25.43 -14.85
N GLU A 261 5.92 26.69 -15.19
CA GLU A 261 6.69 27.62 -14.36
C GLU A 261 5.95 27.97 -13.04
N GLU A 262 4.63 28.14 -13.11
CA GLU A 262 3.80 28.34 -11.92
C GLU A 262 3.82 27.12 -10.98
N GLU A 263 3.78 25.91 -11.54
CA GLU A 263 3.94 24.68 -10.76
C GLU A 263 5.32 24.61 -10.09
N LEU A 264 6.41 24.96 -10.80
CA LEU A 264 7.75 24.99 -10.23
C LEU A 264 7.85 25.96 -9.04
N ARG A 265 7.19 27.11 -9.12
CA ARG A 265 7.15 28.08 -8.00
C ARG A 265 6.31 27.59 -6.81
N SER A 266 5.33 26.73 -7.07
CA SER A 266 4.35 26.29 -6.07
C SER A 266 4.74 24.99 -5.39
N MET A 267 5.60 24.16 -6.00
CA MET A 267 6.00 22.84 -5.51
C MET A 267 7.41 22.87 -4.91
N SER A 268 7.72 21.88 -4.07
CA SER A 268 9.11 21.58 -3.74
C SER A 268 9.86 21.04 -4.96
N ALA A 269 11.18 21.20 -5.00
CA ALA A 269 12.00 20.67 -6.10
C ALA A 269 11.78 19.15 -6.28
N ASP A 270 11.69 18.40 -5.18
CA ASP A 270 11.39 16.97 -5.18
C ASP A 270 10.00 16.66 -5.75
N GLY A 271 8.98 17.41 -5.34
CA GLY A 271 7.62 17.29 -5.87
C GLY A 271 7.56 17.57 -7.36
N PHE A 272 8.18 18.65 -7.81
CA PHE A 272 8.23 19.03 -9.23
C PHE A 272 9.00 17.99 -10.07
N ALA A 273 10.14 17.51 -9.59
CA ALA A 273 10.93 16.49 -10.28
C ALA A 273 10.11 15.20 -10.51
N ARG A 274 9.33 14.74 -9.52
CA ARG A 274 8.47 13.56 -9.69
C ARG A 274 7.28 13.83 -10.58
N GLU A 275 6.53 14.89 -10.32
CA GLU A 275 5.23 15.14 -10.96
C GLU A 275 5.35 15.68 -12.38
N ARG A 276 6.43 16.43 -12.65
CA ARG A 276 6.61 17.13 -13.92
C ARG A 276 7.81 16.63 -14.75
N LEU A 277 8.86 16.10 -14.12
CA LEU A 277 10.01 15.54 -14.82
C LEU A 277 10.05 14.01 -14.80
N GLY A 278 9.07 13.36 -14.19
CA GLY A 278 9.00 11.89 -14.16
C GLY A 278 10.17 11.24 -13.42
N TRP A 279 10.78 11.93 -12.48
CA TRP A 279 11.91 11.41 -11.72
C TRP A 279 11.50 10.27 -10.80
N TRP A 280 12.17 9.15 -10.95
CA TRP A 280 12.04 8.02 -10.04
C TRP A 280 13.00 8.20 -8.87
N ALA A 281 12.51 8.83 -7.82
CA ALA A 281 13.30 8.94 -6.59
C ALA A 281 13.83 7.56 -6.21
N PRO A 282 15.14 7.43 -5.90
CA PRO A 282 15.67 6.16 -5.41
C PRO A 282 14.78 5.72 -4.24
N VAL A 283 14.51 4.41 -4.16
CA VAL A 283 14.05 3.86 -2.91
C VAL A 283 15.22 4.18 -1.95
N ILE A 284 15.05 5.22 -1.15
CA ILE A 284 15.78 5.22 0.08
C ILE A 284 15.24 3.94 0.71
N GLU A 285 16.02 2.85 0.68
CA GLU A 285 15.95 1.92 1.78
C GLU A 285 16.16 2.83 2.98
N THR A 286 15.09 3.36 3.52
CA THR A 286 15.08 3.76 4.89
C THR A 286 15.45 2.46 5.56
N SER A 287 16.71 2.34 5.93
CA SER A 287 17.11 1.43 7.00
C SER A 287 16.00 1.67 8.00
N ALA A 288 15.15 0.67 8.18
CA ALA A 288 13.88 0.84 8.85
C ALA A 288 14.22 1.63 10.10
N VAL A 289 13.69 2.87 10.23
CA VAL A 289 14.04 3.68 11.39
C VAL A 289 13.37 2.96 12.52
N TYR A 290 14.11 1.97 13.02
CA TYR A 290 13.68 1.16 14.14
C TYR A 290 13.33 2.10 15.29
N ALA A 291 12.24 1.81 15.93
CA ALA A 291 11.74 2.65 17.00
C ALA A 291 12.71 2.68 18.19
N ILE A 292 13.51 1.64 18.35
CA ILE A 292 14.53 1.47 19.39
C ILE A 292 15.85 1.08 18.72
N PRO A 293 16.91 1.90 18.82
CA PRO A 293 18.26 1.51 18.40
C PRO A 293 18.75 0.28 19.17
N ALA A 294 19.40 -0.66 18.48
CA ALA A 294 19.87 -1.91 19.09
C ALA A 294 20.85 -1.66 20.25
N GLU A 295 21.72 -0.66 20.10
CA GLU A 295 22.71 -0.31 21.13
C GLU A 295 22.03 0.15 22.44
N ILE A 296 20.94 0.93 22.33
CA ILE A 296 20.18 1.41 23.50
C ILE A 296 19.47 0.23 24.19
N TRP A 297 18.88 -0.67 23.40
CA TRP A 297 18.22 -1.85 23.92
C TRP A 297 19.22 -2.77 24.62
N ASP A 298 20.32 -3.12 23.95
CA ASP A 298 21.32 -4.06 24.44
C ASP A 298 22.03 -3.56 25.72
N ALA A 299 22.22 -2.24 25.84
CA ALA A 299 22.76 -1.62 27.05
C ALA A 299 21.89 -1.84 28.30
N CYS A 300 20.61 -2.12 28.14
CA CYS A 300 19.67 -2.39 29.24
C CYS A 300 19.51 -3.90 29.54
N GLY A 301 20.25 -4.76 28.86
CA GLY A 301 20.20 -6.22 29.08
C GLY A 301 20.82 -6.62 30.41
N SER A 302 20.20 -7.56 31.15
CA SER A 302 20.69 -8.02 32.45
C SER A 302 20.40 -9.50 32.65
N THR A 303 21.33 -10.20 33.29
CA THR A 303 21.18 -11.59 33.77
C THR A 303 20.83 -11.66 35.25
N GLU A 304 20.82 -10.52 35.96
CA GLU A 304 20.46 -10.45 37.36
C GLU A 304 19.03 -10.95 37.60
N PRO A 305 18.72 -11.51 38.75
CA PRO A 305 17.36 -11.89 39.13
C PRO A 305 16.41 -10.70 39.11
N LYS A 306 15.14 -10.94 38.79
CA LYS A 306 14.14 -9.87 38.86
C LYS A 306 14.00 -9.32 40.27
N PRO A 307 13.86 -8.00 40.43
CA PRO A 307 13.68 -7.40 41.74
C PRO A 307 12.35 -7.83 42.36
N ASN A 308 12.30 -7.88 43.69
CA ASN A 308 11.03 -7.96 44.39
C ASN A 308 10.35 -6.59 44.35
N GLY A 309 9.06 -6.57 44.05
CA GLY A 309 8.36 -5.31 43.98
C GLY A 309 6.98 -5.39 43.36
N LYS A 310 6.43 -4.24 43.06
CA LYS A 310 5.12 -4.12 42.45
C LYS A 310 5.14 -4.65 41.01
N THR A 311 4.18 -5.52 40.66
CA THR A 311 4.15 -6.22 39.38
C THR A 311 2.90 -5.86 38.59
N ALA A 312 3.01 -5.72 37.26
CA ALA A 312 1.90 -5.66 36.31
C ALA A 312 2.13 -6.60 35.14
N PHE A 313 1.06 -6.94 34.44
CA PHE A 313 1.11 -7.71 33.21
C PHE A 313 0.56 -6.89 32.04
N GLY A 314 1.18 -7.07 30.88
CA GLY A 314 0.73 -6.53 29.61
C GLY A 314 0.39 -7.65 28.64
N VAL A 315 -0.74 -7.53 27.97
CA VAL A 315 -1.20 -8.47 26.96
C VAL A 315 -1.43 -7.73 25.67
N LYS A 316 -0.81 -8.21 24.59
CA LYS A 316 -0.99 -7.68 23.26
C LYS A 316 -1.36 -8.76 22.27
N PHE A 317 -2.47 -8.57 21.56
CA PHE A 317 -2.80 -9.35 20.37
C PHE A 317 -2.17 -8.70 19.15
N SER A 318 -1.61 -9.51 18.25
CA SER A 318 -1.08 -9.02 16.96
C SER A 318 -2.15 -8.29 16.14
N PRO A 319 -1.76 -7.42 15.19
CA PRO A 319 -2.71 -6.65 14.38
C PRO A 319 -3.72 -7.51 13.61
N ASP A 320 -3.29 -8.66 13.12
CA ASP A 320 -4.11 -9.67 12.44
C ASP A 320 -4.87 -10.61 13.38
N GLY A 321 -4.54 -10.58 14.69
CA GLY A 321 -5.11 -11.44 15.71
C GLY A 321 -4.59 -12.88 15.70
N SER A 322 -3.55 -13.19 14.93
CA SER A 322 -2.99 -14.54 14.78
C SER A 322 -2.22 -15.02 16.01
N GLU A 323 -1.71 -14.10 16.83
CA GLU A 323 -0.94 -14.41 18.03
C GLU A 323 -1.27 -13.48 19.20
N VAL A 324 -0.88 -13.90 20.40
CA VAL A 324 -0.98 -13.12 21.63
C VAL A 324 0.32 -13.23 22.42
N CYS A 325 0.78 -12.08 22.94
CA CYS A 325 1.97 -11.96 23.77
C CYS A 325 1.58 -11.53 25.19
N LEU A 326 2.18 -12.18 26.16
CA LEU A 326 2.06 -11.89 27.58
C LEU A 326 3.43 -11.44 28.11
N CYS A 327 3.51 -10.25 28.66
CA CYS A 327 4.71 -9.68 29.27
C CYS A 327 4.47 -9.31 30.73
N GLY A 328 5.54 -9.30 31.52
CA GLY A 328 5.58 -8.81 32.88
C GLY A 328 6.45 -7.59 33.05
N ALA A 329 6.08 -6.71 33.98
CA ALA A 329 6.92 -5.61 34.44
C ALA A 329 6.91 -5.57 35.98
N VAL A 330 8.09 -5.35 36.56
CA VAL A 330 8.28 -5.20 38.03
C VAL A 330 9.01 -3.88 38.26
N ILE A 331 8.61 -3.15 39.31
CA ILE A 331 9.40 -2.02 39.85
C ILE A 331 9.98 -2.44 41.19
N GLY A 332 11.31 -2.43 41.29
CA GLY A 332 12.03 -2.65 42.52
C GLY A 332 11.91 -1.51 43.55
N GLU A 333 12.37 -1.74 44.77
CA GLU A 333 12.37 -0.74 45.83
C GLU A 333 13.32 0.45 45.51
N ASP A 334 14.33 0.22 44.65
CA ASP A 334 15.25 1.20 44.13
C ASP A 334 14.66 2.07 42.95
N GLY A 335 13.44 1.75 42.54
CA GLY A 335 12.76 2.42 41.43
C GLY A 335 13.12 1.92 40.04
N THR A 336 14.07 0.99 39.91
CA THR A 336 14.44 0.37 38.64
C THR A 336 13.35 -0.57 38.16
N SER A 337 12.99 -0.48 36.87
CA SER A 337 12.00 -1.35 36.28
C SER A 337 12.66 -2.55 35.59
N ARG A 338 12.01 -3.71 35.64
CA ARG A 338 12.38 -4.88 34.85
C ARG A 338 11.22 -5.36 34.02
N ILE A 339 11.46 -5.66 32.76
CA ILE A 339 10.49 -6.22 31.84
C ILE A 339 10.96 -7.59 31.33
N GLU A 340 10.01 -8.46 31.04
CA GLU A 340 10.28 -9.77 30.44
C GLU A 340 9.08 -10.24 29.59
N LEU A 341 9.35 -10.93 28.51
CA LEU A 341 8.37 -11.69 27.74
C LEU A 341 8.11 -13.01 28.49
N ILE A 342 6.89 -13.23 28.95
CA ILE A 342 6.52 -14.43 29.69
C ILE A 342 6.15 -15.54 28.71
N GLU A 343 5.30 -15.21 27.72
CA GLU A 343 4.82 -16.18 26.76
C GLU A 343 4.34 -15.50 25.47
N ARG A 344 4.52 -16.19 24.35
CA ARG A 344 4.02 -15.82 23.02
C ARG A 344 3.41 -17.05 22.37
N ARG A 345 2.13 -17.00 21.97
CA ARG A 345 1.44 -18.14 21.37
C ARG A 345 0.50 -17.72 20.23
N PRO A 346 0.32 -18.60 19.23
CA PRO A 346 -0.75 -18.47 18.25
C PRO A 346 -2.14 -18.52 18.91
N THR A 347 -3.07 -17.71 18.42
CA THR A 347 -4.45 -17.67 18.90
C THR A 347 -5.34 -18.78 18.32
N GLY A 348 -4.90 -19.47 17.26
CA GLY A 348 -5.66 -20.51 16.57
C GLY A 348 -6.05 -21.69 17.48
N MET A 349 -5.32 -21.93 18.57
CA MET A 349 -5.65 -22.94 19.59
C MET A 349 -6.45 -22.36 20.78
N GLY A 350 -6.91 -21.12 20.67
CA GLY A 350 -7.63 -20.41 21.72
C GLY A 350 -6.72 -19.76 22.77
N VAL A 351 -7.32 -18.91 23.61
CA VAL A 351 -6.61 -18.13 24.63
C VAL A 351 -6.87 -18.64 26.06
N GLN A 352 -7.35 -19.89 26.21
CA GLN A 352 -7.71 -20.44 27.50
C GLN A 352 -6.50 -20.54 28.46
N TRP A 353 -5.33 -20.90 27.94
CA TRP A 353 -4.07 -20.91 28.69
C TRP A 353 -3.73 -19.55 29.33
N LEU A 354 -3.99 -18.47 28.62
CA LEU A 354 -3.74 -17.10 29.10
C LEU A 354 -4.73 -16.73 30.21
N VAL A 355 -5.97 -17.11 30.01
CA VAL A 355 -7.04 -16.96 30.99
C VAL A 355 -6.67 -17.66 32.32
N GLU A 356 -6.24 -18.91 32.29
CA GLU A 356 -5.82 -19.69 33.43
C GLU A 356 -4.57 -19.10 34.09
N TRP A 357 -3.56 -18.76 33.29
CA TRP A 357 -2.32 -18.20 33.80
C TRP A 357 -2.54 -16.85 34.51
N LEU A 358 -3.36 -15.97 33.97
CA LEU A 358 -3.73 -14.71 34.60
C LEU A 358 -4.59 -14.90 35.85
N ASN A 359 -5.51 -15.85 35.82
CA ASN A 359 -6.38 -16.16 37.00
C ASN A 359 -5.59 -16.50 38.25
N GLU A 360 -4.50 -17.22 38.11
CA GLU A 360 -3.64 -17.59 39.26
C GLU A 360 -2.84 -16.40 39.80
N ARG A 361 -2.63 -15.32 38.99
CA ARG A 361 -1.62 -14.28 39.28
C ARG A 361 -2.19 -12.87 39.41
N TYR A 362 -3.37 -12.57 38.87
CA TYR A 362 -3.91 -11.20 38.83
C TYR A 362 -4.13 -10.60 40.25
N THR A 363 -4.38 -11.41 41.26
CA THR A 363 -4.55 -10.92 42.62
C THR A 363 -3.27 -10.36 43.21
N LYS A 364 -2.11 -10.86 42.79
CA LYS A 364 -0.76 -10.42 43.17
C LYS A 364 -0.22 -9.31 42.31
N ALA A 365 -0.84 -9.01 41.15
CA ALA A 365 -0.47 -7.95 40.26
C ALA A 365 -1.25 -6.66 40.52
N CYS A 366 -0.66 -5.51 40.31
CA CYS A 366 -1.36 -4.24 40.48
C CYS A 366 -2.37 -3.97 39.34
N CYS A 367 -2.12 -4.47 38.14
CA CYS A 367 -3.08 -4.49 37.03
C CYS A 367 -2.65 -5.44 35.90
N VAL A 368 -3.59 -5.73 35.02
CA VAL A 368 -3.36 -6.37 33.72
C VAL A 368 -3.81 -5.37 32.64
N VAL A 369 -2.92 -4.97 31.75
CA VAL A 369 -3.21 -4.03 30.67
C VAL A 369 -3.33 -4.81 29.37
N VAL A 370 -4.45 -4.67 28.66
CA VAL A 370 -4.76 -5.43 27.44
C VAL A 370 -4.96 -4.49 26.27
N ASP A 371 -4.35 -4.81 25.12
CA ASP A 371 -4.54 -4.10 23.86
C ASP A 371 -4.57 -5.06 22.66
N GLY A 372 -5.22 -4.63 21.57
CA GLY A 372 -5.40 -5.36 20.32
C GLY A 372 -6.79 -5.16 19.75
N LYS A 373 -7.02 -5.64 18.53
CA LYS A 373 -8.33 -5.56 17.85
C LYS A 373 -9.16 -6.82 18.04
N ASN A 374 -8.54 -8.00 17.90
CA ASN A 374 -9.21 -9.28 17.94
C ASN A 374 -8.80 -10.03 19.23
N GLY A 375 -9.75 -10.69 19.90
CA GLY A 375 -9.50 -11.49 21.10
C GLY A 375 -9.53 -10.75 22.44
N VAL A 376 -9.36 -9.42 22.45
CA VAL A 376 -9.36 -8.58 23.67
C VAL A 376 -10.69 -8.70 24.42
N ASP A 377 -11.82 -8.57 23.71
CA ASP A 377 -13.15 -8.59 24.32
C ASP A 377 -13.42 -9.91 25.02
N VAL A 378 -13.12 -11.03 24.40
CA VAL A 378 -13.29 -12.37 24.98
C VAL A 378 -12.44 -12.55 26.21
N LEU A 379 -11.18 -12.11 26.19
CA LEU A 379 -10.28 -12.19 27.33
C LEU A 379 -10.78 -11.34 28.48
N VAL A 380 -11.12 -10.08 28.25
CA VAL A 380 -11.55 -9.14 29.29
C VAL A 380 -12.89 -9.56 29.88
N GLU A 381 -13.86 -10.00 29.07
CA GLU A 381 -15.13 -10.52 29.54
C GLU A 381 -14.92 -11.71 30.47
N LYS A 382 -14.08 -12.67 30.13
CA LYS A 382 -13.75 -13.83 31.01
C LYS A 382 -13.11 -13.37 32.30
N MET A 383 -12.17 -12.40 32.26
CA MET A 383 -11.51 -11.91 33.47
C MET A 383 -12.46 -11.12 34.40
N GLU A 384 -13.35 -10.29 33.84
CA GLU A 384 -14.26 -9.44 34.63
C GLU A 384 -15.48 -10.20 35.15
N THR A 385 -16.01 -11.09 34.33
CA THR A 385 -17.27 -11.81 34.63
C THR A 385 -17.03 -13.08 35.40
N VAL A 386 -16.10 -13.93 34.94
CA VAL A 386 -15.83 -15.24 35.54
C VAL A 386 -15.00 -15.12 36.82
N TRP A 387 -14.00 -14.23 36.83
CA TRP A 387 -13.06 -14.11 37.95
C TRP A 387 -13.31 -12.92 38.87
N ARG A 388 -14.29 -12.09 38.56
CA ARG A 388 -14.62 -10.89 39.35
C ARG A 388 -13.44 -9.95 39.58
N CYS A 389 -12.45 -9.91 38.65
CA CYS A 389 -11.26 -9.06 38.79
C CYS A 389 -11.49 -7.62 38.32
N ARG A 390 -12.71 -7.10 38.50
CA ARG A 390 -13.09 -5.73 38.18
C ARG A 390 -12.11 -4.73 38.77
N GLY A 391 -11.65 -3.79 37.94
CA GLY A 391 -10.69 -2.73 38.30
C GLY A 391 -9.22 -3.18 38.29
N SER A 392 -8.94 -4.50 38.06
CA SER A 392 -7.57 -4.99 37.86
C SER A 392 -7.19 -5.07 36.35
N VAL A 393 -8.17 -5.03 35.47
CA VAL A 393 -8.00 -5.12 34.01
C VAL A 393 -8.22 -3.76 33.42
N VAL A 394 -7.28 -3.34 32.54
CA VAL A 394 -7.32 -2.06 31.83
C VAL A 394 -7.27 -2.34 30.34
N ARG A 395 -8.31 -1.96 29.62
CA ARG A 395 -8.26 -1.88 28.14
C ARG A 395 -7.52 -0.61 27.76
N ALA A 396 -6.40 -0.74 27.07
CA ALA A 396 -5.59 0.42 26.71
C ALA A 396 -6.27 1.24 25.62
N SER A 397 -6.51 2.51 25.86
CA SER A 397 -6.89 3.50 24.84
C SER A 397 -5.67 3.91 24.01
N ALA A 398 -5.88 4.47 22.81
CA ALA A 398 -4.80 4.99 21.96
C ALA A 398 -3.87 5.95 22.71
N LYS A 399 -4.42 6.83 23.56
CA LYS A 399 -3.64 7.74 24.41
C LYS A 399 -2.76 7.01 25.41
N GLN A 400 -3.24 5.91 25.97
CA GLN A 400 -2.47 5.10 26.91
C GLN A 400 -1.39 4.28 26.22
N VAL A 401 -1.65 3.78 25.00
CA VAL A 401 -0.62 3.14 24.17
C VAL A 401 0.52 4.11 23.86
N ILE A 402 0.21 5.35 23.44
CA ILE A 402 1.22 6.39 23.19
C ILE A 402 2.03 6.67 24.49
N ALA A 403 1.36 6.80 25.61
CA ALA A 403 2.01 7.02 26.90
C ALA A 403 2.93 5.86 27.30
N ALA A 404 2.49 4.62 27.07
CA ALA A 404 3.26 3.41 27.35
C ALA A 404 4.56 3.35 26.52
N VAL A 405 4.45 3.64 25.22
CA VAL A 405 5.62 3.70 24.32
C VAL A 405 6.58 4.80 24.72
N SER A 406 6.08 6.00 25.00
CA SER A 406 6.93 7.12 25.47
C SER A 406 7.64 6.80 26.77
N MET A 407 6.95 6.16 27.71
CA MET A 407 7.51 5.75 29.01
C MET A 407 8.59 4.67 28.86
N LEU A 408 8.41 3.70 27.95
CA LEU A 408 9.42 2.69 27.68
C LEU A 408 10.66 3.31 27.01
N THR A 409 10.45 4.16 26.03
CA THR A 409 11.54 4.83 25.30
C THR A 409 12.37 5.72 26.25
N ASP A 410 11.71 6.48 27.14
CA ASP A 410 12.38 7.29 28.16
C ASP A 410 13.17 6.43 29.14
N ALA A 411 12.59 5.33 29.63
CA ALA A 411 13.25 4.42 30.56
C ALA A 411 14.48 3.72 29.94
N LEU A 412 14.45 3.39 28.65
CA LEU A 412 15.60 2.84 27.91
C LEU A 412 16.71 3.89 27.75
N ASN A 413 16.36 5.11 27.34
CA ASN A 413 17.32 6.19 27.15
C ASN A 413 18.00 6.62 28.45
N THR A 414 17.29 6.54 29.56
CA THR A 414 17.82 6.85 30.91
C THR A 414 18.42 5.66 31.62
N GLN A 415 18.43 4.49 30.97
CA GLN A 415 18.88 3.21 31.54
C GLN A 415 18.21 2.86 32.91
N ASN A 416 16.98 3.33 33.10
CA ASN A 416 16.18 3.05 34.30
C ASN A 416 15.21 1.86 34.08
N ILE A 417 15.63 0.93 33.25
CA ILE A 417 14.92 -0.32 32.94
C ILE A 417 15.92 -1.40 32.56
N THR A 418 15.61 -2.63 32.92
CA THR A 418 16.35 -3.80 32.45
C THR A 418 15.43 -4.81 31.82
N TRP A 419 15.97 -5.67 30.95
CA TRP A 419 15.29 -6.82 30.38
C TRP A 419 16.16 -8.07 30.49
N TYR A 420 15.55 -9.27 30.40
CA TYR A 420 16.27 -10.52 30.62
C TYR A 420 17.01 -10.97 29.36
N LEU A 421 18.34 -10.90 29.36
CA LEU A 421 19.22 -11.13 28.20
C LEU A 421 18.95 -12.42 27.40
N PRO A 422 18.63 -13.61 27.99
CA PRO A 422 18.33 -14.81 27.22
C PRO A 422 17.09 -14.74 26.31
N GLN A 423 16.27 -13.70 26.41
CA GLN A 423 15.01 -13.57 25.64
C GLN A 423 15.26 -13.02 24.23
N LYS A 424 15.70 -13.88 23.31
CA LYS A 424 15.98 -13.51 21.91
C LYS A 424 14.75 -12.92 21.20
N ASP A 425 13.57 -13.49 21.40
CA ASP A 425 12.32 -13.06 20.75
C ASP A 425 11.93 -11.64 21.17
N LEU A 426 12.12 -11.29 22.44
CA LEU A 426 11.89 -9.93 22.93
C LEU A 426 12.89 -8.95 22.36
N ARG A 427 14.18 -9.33 22.31
CA ARG A 427 15.21 -8.51 21.68
C ARG A 427 14.91 -8.25 20.21
N GLU A 428 14.59 -9.29 19.47
CA GLU A 428 14.26 -9.17 18.05
C GLU A 428 13.04 -8.25 17.85
N SER A 429 11.97 -8.44 18.61
CA SER A 429 10.80 -7.58 18.59
C SER A 429 11.17 -6.10 18.85
N ALA A 430 12.02 -5.84 19.84
CA ALA A 430 12.41 -4.47 20.21
C ALA A 430 13.18 -3.77 19.08
N ILE A 431 14.22 -4.43 18.54
CA ILE A 431 15.15 -3.82 17.57
C ILE A 431 14.65 -3.81 16.12
N THR A 432 13.60 -4.60 15.81
CA THR A 432 13.00 -4.62 14.46
C THR A 432 11.69 -3.83 14.38
N SER A 433 11.13 -3.39 15.52
CA SER A 433 9.92 -2.58 15.53
C SER A 433 10.15 -1.19 14.96
N VAL A 434 9.19 -0.72 14.18
CA VAL A 434 9.19 0.61 13.55
C VAL A 434 8.17 1.53 14.23
N LYS A 435 8.25 2.83 13.98
CA LYS A 435 7.26 3.79 14.49
C LYS A 435 5.97 3.71 13.65
N ARG A 436 4.86 3.33 14.29
CA ARG A 436 3.51 3.31 13.69
C ARG A 436 2.75 4.57 14.12
N PRO A 437 2.31 5.42 13.19
CA PRO A 437 1.54 6.62 13.52
C PRO A 437 0.22 6.28 14.24
N ILE A 438 -0.07 7.02 15.31
CA ILE A 438 -1.35 7.05 16.02
C ILE A 438 -1.74 8.51 16.17
N ILE A 439 -3.05 8.84 16.08
CA ILE A 439 -3.50 10.24 16.25
C ILE A 439 -3.01 10.78 17.59
N GLY A 440 -2.17 11.81 17.55
CA GLY A 440 -1.56 12.43 18.72
C GLY A 440 -0.21 11.86 19.16
N GLY A 441 0.39 10.93 18.38
CA GLY A 441 1.71 10.36 18.68
C GLY A 441 2.04 9.13 17.83
N TRP A 442 2.72 8.15 18.43
CA TRP A 442 3.11 6.92 17.75
C TRP A 442 3.09 5.70 18.70
N GLY A 443 2.97 4.52 18.10
CA GLY A 443 3.11 3.21 18.74
C GLY A 443 4.17 2.36 18.06
N PHE A 444 4.51 1.22 18.60
CA PHE A 444 5.32 0.24 17.88
C PHE A 444 4.51 -0.37 16.74
N GLY A 445 5.18 -0.74 15.66
CA GLY A 445 4.62 -1.34 14.47
C GLY A 445 5.64 -2.29 13.82
N GLY A 446 5.20 -2.96 12.74
CA GLY A 446 5.91 -4.06 12.12
C GLY A 446 5.35 -5.41 12.55
N ASP A 447 5.68 -6.46 11.79
CA ASP A 447 5.09 -7.79 11.96
C ASP A 447 5.42 -8.45 13.31
N ASN A 448 6.55 -8.08 13.91
CA ASN A 448 7.04 -8.61 15.17
C ASN A 448 6.90 -7.64 16.35
N SER A 449 5.96 -6.67 16.33
CA SER A 449 5.86 -5.63 17.37
C SER A 449 5.08 -6.05 18.62
N ALA A 450 4.32 -7.14 18.60
CA ALA A 450 3.46 -7.52 19.71
C ALA A 450 4.20 -7.78 21.05
N PRO A 451 5.36 -8.43 21.12
CA PRO A 451 6.12 -8.59 22.36
C PRO A 451 6.54 -7.27 23.00
N ILE A 452 7.14 -6.35 22.23
CA ILE A 452 7.59 -5.06 22.78
C ILE A 452 6.41 -4.15 23.17
N GLU A 453 5.29 -4.18 22.42
CA GLU A 453 4.07 -3.48 22.80
C GLU A 453 3.50 -4.01 24.11
N ALA A 454 3.48 -5.34 24.33
CA ALA A 454 3.03 -5.95 25.58
C ALA A 454 3.93 -5.53 26.76
N CYS A 455 5.25 -5.48 26.56
CA CYS A 455 6.20 -4.97 27.57
C CYS A 455 5.96 -3.50 27.91
N ALA A 456 5.73 -2.66 26.91
CA ALA A 456 5.42 -1.24 27.13
C ALA A 456 4.13 -1.07 27.95
N LEU A 457 3.10 -1.84 27.66
CA LEU A 457 1.84 -1.85 28.39
C LEU A 457 2.01 -2.32 29.85
N ALA A 458 2.82 -3.36 30.09
CA ALA A 458 3.14 -3.85 31.43
C ALA A 458 3.88 -2.78 32.24
N LEU A 459 4.88 -2.13 31.64
CA LEU A 459 5.63 -1.05 32.26
C LEU A 459 4.74 0.16 32.61
N TRP A 460 3.89 0.57 31.67
CA TRP A 460 2.93 1.64 31.92
C TRP A 460 1.97 1.26 33.07
N GLY A 461 1.47 0.04 33.06
CA GLY A 461 0.58 -0.46 34.09
C GLY A 461 1.20 -0.44 35.48
N VAL A 462 2.44 -0.92 35.63
CA VAL A 462 3.11 -0.96 36.92
C VAL A 462 3.45 0.43 37.46
N ARG A 463 3.78 1.38 36.57
CA ARG A 463 4.12 2.77 36.96
C ARG A 463 2.89 3.63 37.27
N THR A 464 1.75 3.38 36.63
CA THR A 464 0.56 4.25 36.74
C THR A 464 -0.52 3.70 37.67
N SER A 465 -0.58 2.39 37.90
CA SER A 465 -1.59 1.78 38.79
C SER A 465 -1.44 2.27 40.24
N LYS A 466 -2.56 2.69 40.81
CA LYS A 466 -2.62 3.05 42.23
C LYS A 466 -2.82 1.84 43.16
N ARG A 467 -3.16 0.68 42.60
CA ARG A 467 -3.36 -0.56 43.35
C ARG A 467 -1.98 -1.12 43.71
N ASP A 468 -1.84 -1.45 44.98
CA ASP A 468 -0.71 -2.20 45.55
C ASP A 468 -1.24 -3.43 46.29
N PRO A 469 -1.12 -4.64 45.71
CA PRO A 469 -1.60 -5.88 46.35
C PRO A 469 -0.87 -6.24 47.65
N ALA A 470 0.34 -5.76 47.83
CA ALA A 470 1.15 -6.00 49.02
C ALA A 470 0.79 -5.08 50.20
N ARG A 471 0.01 -4.01 49.94
CA ARG A 471 -0.39 -3.05 50.97
C ARG A 471 -1.32 -3.68 51.98
N LYS A 472 -0.85 -3.87 53.20
CA LYS A 472 -1.69 -4.33 54.32
C LYS A 472 -2.68 -3.24 54.71
N MET A 473 -3.97 -3.59 54.82
CA MET A 473 -4.98 -2.70 55.38
C MET A 473 -4.58 -2.32 56.79
N ARG A 474 -4.34 -1.05 57.09
CA ARG A 474 -4.30 -0.56 58.43
C ARG A 474 -5.74 -0.38 58.88
N ILE A 475 -6.23 -1.31 59.71
CA ILE A 475 -7.47 -1.15 60.46
C ILE A 475 -7.07 -0.23 61.61
N GLY A 476 -7.51 1.03 61.54
CA GLY A 476 -7.44 1.96 62.63
C GLY A 476 -8.59 1.78 63.62
#